data_428de6e790ed742324b7e43f2e844eba
#
_entry.id   428de6e790ed742324b7e43f2e844eba
#
_cell.length_a   1.000
_cell.length_b   1.000
_cell.length_c   1.000
_cell.angle_alpha   90.00
_cell.angle_beta   90.00
_cell.angle_gamma   90.00
#
_symmetry.space_group_name_H-M   'P 1'
#
loop_
_entity.id
_entity.type
_entity.pdbx_description
1 polymer ?
#
loop_
_entity_poly.entity_id
_entity_poly.type
_entity_poly.pdbx_seq_one_letter_code
_entity_poly.pdbx_strand_id
1 'polypeptide(L)'
;MKEQYEYLIDEYNVELVVNSEYASKNNLHSLKLASDYLSNSYIVPCDIWCDQNSFSKHELYSWYMVSDLIDNDSSVRINRKMELTTISPSSGGNSMIGISYLLKDEASIVQKRLQELDKDSRYDGSFWEETLYDHDKMIVMAREVLSSNIVEINTFEQLRELDSNSNHLQSDVLQIAADALHTEPEQITNITVLKKGMTNRSFLFECGGFKHIMRIPGEGTDQLINRREEAQVYHVIQDKHLCDDIEYINPENGYKITKFLNHARVCNPNDQNDV
;
A
#
# COMPACT_ATOMS: atom_id res chain seq x y z
N MET A 1 7.48 -17.58 8.84
CA MET A 1 7.70 -16.52 7.80
C MET A 1 9.15 -16.45 7.37
N LYS A 2 10.17 -16.45 8.28
CA LYS A 2 11.60 -16.44 7.90
C LYS A 2 11.95 -17.61 6.97
N GLU A 3 11.48 -18.81 7.27
CA GLU A 3 11.75 -20.05 6.51
C GLU A 3 11.32 -19.95 5.01
N GLN A 4 10.33 -19.11 4.71
CA GLN A 4 9.87 -18.88 3.34
C GLN A 4 10.86 -18.07 2.49
N TYR A 5 11.79 -17.37 3.13
CA TYR A 5 12.76 -16.49 2.50
C TYR A 5 14.20 -17.01 2.61
N GLU A 6 14.44 -18.17 3.27
CA GLU A 6 15.78 -18.72 3.46
C GLU A 6 16.48 -19.05 2.13
N TYR A 7 15.73 -19.39 1.09
CA TYR A 7 16.28 -19.62 -0.25
C TYR A 7 17.03 -18.39 -0.81
N LEU A 8 16.67 -17.17 -0.40
CA LEU A 8 17.34 -15.93 -0.83
C LEU A 8 18.80 -15.87 -0.34
N ILE A 9 19.11 -16.53 0.79
CA ILE A 9 20.48 -16.59 1.31
C ILE A 9 21.36 -17.33 0.31
N ASP A 10 20.89 -18.47 -0.17
CA ASP A 10 21.67 -19.33 -1.07
C ASP A 10 21.71 -18.77 -2.50
N GLU A 11 20.59 -18.22 -2.99
CA GLU A 11 20.49 -17.74 -4.38
C GLU A 11 21.08 -16.36 -4.60
N TYR A 12 20.96 -15.46 -3.61
CA TYR A 12 21.31 -14.04 -3.76
C TYR A 12 22.33 -13.54 -2.74
N ASN A 13 22.82 -14.41 -1.84
CA ASN A 13 23.76 -14.05 -0.79
C ASN A 13 23.27 -12.89 0.08
N VAL A 14 22.01 -12.94 0.48
CA VAL A 14 21.39 -11.93 1.36
C VAL A 14 21.49 -12.34 2.82
N GLU A 15 21.39 -11.37 3.72
CA GLU A 15 21.24 -11.61 5.15
C GLU A 15 19.80 -11.34 5.58
N LEU A 16 19.19 -12.27 6.34
CA LEU A 16 17.83 -12.14 6.84
C LEU A 16 17.84 -11.65 8.29
N VAL A 17 17.41 -10.42 8.51
CA VAL A 17 17.21 -9.83 9.83
C VAL A 17 15.75 -10.01 10.26
N VAL A 18 15.52 -10.64 11.42
CA VAL A 18 14.17 -10.92 11.93
C VAL A 18 13.71 -9.82 12.86
N ASN A 19 12.59 -9.17 12.54
CA ASN A 19 11.88 -8.29 13.45
C ASN A 19 10.83 -9.12 14.24
N SER A 20 11.08 -9.38 15.50
CA SER A 20 10.13 -10.09 16.38
C SER A 20 9.03 -9.19 16.95
N GLU A 21 9.17 -7.88 16.83
CA GLU A 21 8.23 -6.88 17.35
C GLU A 21 7.35 -6.24 16.25
N TYR A 22 7.31 -6.84 15.05
CA TYR A 22 6.59 -6.29 13.89
C TYR A 22 5.09 -6.03 14.14
N ALA A 23 4.48 -6.73 15.09
CA ALA A 23 3.07 -6.57 15.43
C ALA A 23 2.79 -5.32 16.28
N SER A 24 3.80 -4.78 16.94
CA SER A 24 3.69 -3.63 17.86
C SER A 24 4.48 -2.41 17.41
N LYS A 25 5.48 -2.60 16.55
CA LYS A 25 6.37 -1.54 16.06
C LYS A 25 6.38 -1.50 14.54
N ASN A 26 6.40 -0.30 13.99
CA ASN A 26 6.42 -0.06 12.55
C ASN A 26 7.84 -0.19 11.97
N ASN A 27 8.03 0.22 10.72
CA ASN A 27 9.26 0.03 9.95
C ASN A 27 10.47 0.83 10.47
N LEU A 28 10.29 1.86 11.30
CA LEU A 28 11.37 2.51 12.03
C LEU A 28 12.18 1.49 12.84
N HIS A 29 11.49 0.62 13.59
CA HIS A 29 12.14 -0.45 14.34
C HIS A 29 12.81 -1.48 13.42
N SER A 30 12.16 -1.84 12.31
CA SER A 30 12.76 -2.77 11.34
C SER A 30 14.07 -2.24 10.76
N LEU A 31 14.12 -0.96 10.38
CA LEU A 31 15.35 -0.35 9.89
C LEU A 31 16.41 -0.20 11.00
N LYS A 32 16.00 0.05 12.24
CA LYS A 32 16.92 0.09 13.39
C LYS A 32 17.63 -1.25 13.58
N LEU A 33 16.95 -2.38 13.40
CA LEU A 33 17.58 -3.72 13.49
C LEU A 33 18.63 -3.94 12.39
N ALA A 34 18.45 -3.31 11.22
CA ALA A 34 19.37 -3.36 10.10
C ALA A 34 20.33 -2.16 10.04
N SER A 35 20.36 -1.32 11.07
CA SER A 35 21.06 -0.03 11.01
C SER A 35 22.57 -0.13 10.79
N ASP A 36 23.22 -1.22 11.22
CA ASP A 36 24.65 -1.43 11.04
C ASP A 36 25.07 -1.59 9.56
N TYR A 37 24.12 -1.91 8.68
CA TYR A 37 24.33 -2.01 7.23
C TYR A 37 24.16 -0.69 6.49
N LEU A 38 23.69 0.37 7.17
CA LEU A 38 23.47 1.68 6.55
C LEU A 38 24.78 2.40 6.32
N SER A 39 25.32 2.29 5.13
CA SER A 39 26.49 3.09 4.67
C SER A 39 26.62 2.99 3.15
N ASN A 40 26.42 4.08 2.43
CA ASN A 40 26.38 4.09 0.97
C ASN A 40 25.42 3.01 0.43
N SER A 41 24.21 2.98 0.99
CA SER A 41 23.24 1.90 0.77
C SER A 41 21.87 2.44 0.35
N TYR A 42 21.16 1.61 -0.39
CA TYR A 42 19.74 1.80 -0.67
C TYR A 42 18.88 1.26 0.48
N ILE A 43 17.78 1.95 0.73
CA ILE A 43 16.65 1.46 1.51
C ILE A 43 15.50 1.30 0.52
N VAL A 44 14.91 0.11 0.43
CA VAL A 44 13.90 -0.21 -0.58
C VAL A 44 12.76 -0.98 0.10
N PRO A 45 11.52 -0.48 0.06
CA PRO A 45 10.35 -1.26 0.44
C PRO A 45 10.20 -2.48 -0.49
N CYS A 46 9.74 -3.60 0.04
CA CYS A 46 9.62 -4.85 -0.74
C CYS A 46 8.38 -4.91 -1.64
N ASP A 47 7.48 -3.96 -1.49
CA ASP A 47 6.18 -3.85 -2.17
C ASP A 47 6.16 -2.77 -3.27
N ILE A 48 7.28 -2.17 -3.59
CA ILE A 48 7.41 -1.16 -4.65
C ILE A 48 7.99 -1.78 -5.92
N TRP A 49 7.23 -1.69 -7.00
CA TRP A 49 7.71 -2.01 -8.35
C TRP A 49 8.01 -0.73 -9.13
N CYS A 50 9.13 -0.74 -9.87
CA CYS A 50 9.57 0.37 -10.72
C CYS A 50 9.64 -0.10 -12.17
N ASP A 51 8.96 0.59 -13.09
CA ASP A 51 9.02 0.31 -14.54
C ASP A 51 10.44 0.47 -15.11
N GLN A 52 11.20 1.41 -14.56
CA GLN A 52 12.58 1.67 -14.96
C GLN A 52 13.52 1.48 -13.77
N ASN A 53 14.72 0.99 -14.07
CA ASN A 53 15.75 0.85 -13.07
C ASN A 53 16.18 2.22 -12.53
N SER A 54 15.80 2.52 -11.31
CA SER A 54 16.12 3.76 -10.60
C SER A 54 17.44 3.70 -9.82
N PHE A 55 18.16 2.58 -9.86
CA PHE A 55 19.36 2.33 -9.07
C PHE A 55 20.63 2.58 -9.88
N SER A 56 21.63 3.19 -9.26
CA SER A 56 22.95 3.46 -9.84
C SER A 56 24.06 2.84 -8.98
N LYS A 57 25.14 2.41 -9.64
CA LYS A 57 26.36 1.96 -8.92
C LYS A 57 27.11 3.13 -8.26
N HIS A 58 26.88 4.36 -8.71
CA HIS A 58 27.59 5.56 -8.30
C HIS A 58 26.60 6.68 -8.03
N GLU A 59 26.04 6.71 -6.83
CA GLU A 59 25.24 7.83 -6.38
C GLU A 59 26.12 8.96 -5.84
N LEU A 60 25.76 10.20 -6.20
CA LEU A 60 26.56 11.37 -5.86
C LEU A 60 26.07 12.10 -4.60
N TYR A 61 24.85 11.86 -4.18
CA TYR A 61 24.24 12.49 -3.01
C TYR A 61 23.17 11.58 -2.40
N SER A 62 22.84 11.82 -1.15
CA SER A 62 21.72 11.15 -0.47
C SER A 62 20.38 11.70 -0.96
N TRP A 63 19.45 10.81 -1.24
CA TRP A 63 18.15 11.20 -1.78
C TRP A 63 17.03 10.29 -1.28
N TYR A 64 15.80 10.82 -1.32
CA TYR A 64 14.56 10.11 -1.07
C TYR A 64 13.62 10.26 -2.26
N MET A 65 12.96 9.17 -2.67
CA MET A 65 12.09 9.13 -3.84
C MET A 65 10.70 9.60 -3.50
N VAL A 66 10.19 10.50 -4.31
CA VAL A 66 8.80 10.99 -4.26
C VAL A 66 8.22 11.01 -5.66
N SER A 67 6.90 10.90 -5.78
CA SER A 67 6.24 11.02 -7.08
C SER A 67 5.71 12.42 -7.34
N ASP A 68 5.31 12.66 -8.58
CA ASP A 68 4.64 13.88 -9.04
C ASP A 68 3.19 14.00 -8.54
N LEU A 69 2.62 12.93 -7.98
CA LEU A 69 1.28 12.96 -7.38
C LEU A 69 1.28 13.77 -6.07
N ILE A 70 0.20 14.48 -5.86
CA ILE A 70 -0.08 15.18 -4.61
C ILE A 70 -0.95 14.26 -3.73
N ASP A 71 -0.43 13.98 -2.55
CA ASP A 71 -1.05 13.15 -1.53
C ASP A 71 -1.35 14.00 -0.29
N ASN A 72 -2.57 13.90 0.21
CA ASN A 72 -3.00 14.64 1.38
C ASN A 72 -2.38 14.11 2.69
N ASP A 73 -1.90 12.88 2.68
CA ASP A 73 -1.24 12.26 3.82
C ASP A 73 0.27 12.53 3.84
N SER A 74 0.83 13.08 2.75
CA SER A 74 2.24 13.45 2.68
C SER A 74 2.52 14.78 3.37
N SER A 75 3.61 14.79 4.15
CA SER A 75 4.09 15.95 4.91
C SER A 75 5.22 16.73 4.23
N VAL A 76 5.64 16.35 3.00
CA VAL A 76 6.79 16.96 2.32
C VAL A 76 6.45 17.43 0.91
N ARG A 77 7.15 18.47 0.45
CA ARG A 77 7.07 18.98 -0.92
C ARG A 77 8.45 19.31 -1.47
N ILE A 78 8.62 19.04 -2.77
CA ILE A 78 9.85 19.42 -3.48
C ILE A 78 9.86 20.93 -3.70
N ASN A 79 10.97 21.57 -3.38
CA ASN A 79 11.22 22.95 -3.74
C ASN A 79 12.09 23.07 -5.01
N ARG A 80 12.33 24.31 -5.47
CA ARG A 80 13.12 24.58 -6.70
C ARG A 80 14.59 24.12 -6.60
N LYS A 81 15.08 23.82 -5.40
CA LYS A 81 16.44 23.31 -5.16
C LYS A 81 16.49 21.79 -5.03
N MET A 82 15.38 21.11 -5.31
CA MET A 82 15.21 19.66 -5.10
C MET A 82 15.36 19.25 -3.63
N GLU A 83 15.10 20.15 -2.67
CA GLU A 83 15.03 19.81 -1.25
C GLU A 83 13.59 19.40 -0.91
N LEU A 84 13.44 18.43 0.00
CA LEU A 84 12.16 18.02 0.56
C LEU A 84 11.85 18.89 1.79
N THR A 85 10.95 19.83 1.63
CA THR A 85 10.54 20.75 2.71
C THR A 85 9.25 20.28 3.34
N THR A 86 9.13 20.41 4.67
CA THR A 86 7.91 20.09 5.39
C THR A 86 6.82 21.10 5.06
N ILE A 87 5.59 20.61 4.99
CA ILE A 87 4.41 21.41 4.71
C ILE A 87 3.34 21.18 5.77
N SER A 88 2.37 22.08 5.81
CA SER A 88 1.17 21.88 6.64
C SER A 88 0.38 20.67 6.13
N PRO A 89 -0.15 19.81 7.02
CA PRO A 89 -0.94 18.63 6.62
C PRO A 89 -2.15 18.96 5.74
N SER A 90 -2.66 20.20 5.79
CA SER A 90 -3.79 20.65 4.95
C SER A 90 -3.43 20.99 3.50
N SER A 91 -2.14 21.01 3.16
CA SER A 91 -1.66 21.51 1.86
C SER A 91 -1.42 20.45 0.80
N GLY A 92 -1.42 19.17 1.20
CA GLY A 92 -1.02 18.05 0.36
C GLY A 92 0.44 18.12 -0.11
N GLY A 93 1.18 17.05 0.01
CA GLY A 93 2.58 16.95 -0.37
C GLY A 93 2.81 16.06 -1.57
N ASN A 94 4.07 15.90 -1.99
CA ASN A 94 4.44 14.88 -2.94
C ASN A 94 4.27 13.49 -2.32
N SER A 95 3.70 12.53 -3.04
CA SER A 95 3.56 11.17 -2.54
C SER A 95 4.93 10.54 -2.29
N MET A 96 5.13 10.03 -1.08
CA MET A 96 6.37 9.45 -0.60
C MET A 96 6.45 7.97 -0.98
N ILE A 97 7.50 7.58 -1.71
CA ILE A 97 7.62 6.22 -2.27
C ILE A 97 8.34 5.26 -1.32
N GLY A 98 9.17 5.76 -0.42
CA GLY A 98 9.91 4.92 0.52
C GLY A 98 11.28 4.45 0.05
N ILE A 99 11.62 4.58 -1.24
CA ILE A 99 12.96 4.26 -1.74
C ILE A 99 13.90 5.42 -1.44
N SER A 100 15.07 5.12 -0.88
CA SER A 100 16.09 6.12 -0.55
C SER A 100 17.49 5.58 -0.78
N TYR A 101 18.43 6.47 -1.00
CA TYR A 101 19.87 6.19 -0.95
C TYR A 101 20.54 7.12 0.07
N LEU A 102 21.34 6.54 0.94
CA LEU A 102 22.06 7.27 1.97
C LEU A 102 23.57 7.13 1.77
N LEU A 103 24.27 8.26 1.62
CA LEU A 103 25.73 8.32 1.75
C LEU A 103 26.12 8.13 3.22
N LYS A 104 27.40 7.85 3.45
CA LYS A 104 27.92 7.53 4.78
C LYS A 104 27.58 8.57 5.85
N ASP A 105 27.62 9.86 5.51
CA ASP A 105 27.40 10.92 6.48
C ASP A 105 25.94 11.00 6.93
N GLU A 106 25.00 11.00 5.99
CA GLU A 106 23.56 10.98 6.29
C GLU A 106 23.16 9.64 6.93
N ALA A 107 23.73 8.52 6.49
CA ALA A 107 23.51 7.21 7.12
C ALA A 107 23.90 7.23 8.60
N SER A 108 25.01 7.88 8.97
CA SER A 108 25.43 8.00 10.37
C SER A 108 24.46 8.84 11.21
N ILE A 109 23.85 9.87 10.62
CA ILE A 109 22.79 10.65 11.28
C ILE A 109 21.54 9.79 11.49
N VAL A 110 21.13 9.08 10.45
CA VAL A 110 19.96 8.19 10.50
C VAL A 110 20.15 7.08 11.54
N GLN A 111 21.31 6.40 11.56
CA GLN A 111 21.64 5.38 12.55
C GLN A 111 21.48 5.90 13.99
N LYS A 112 22.03 7.09 14.27
CA LYS A 112 21.91 7.70 15.59
C LYS A 112 20.46 7.99 15.96
N ARG A 113 19.71 8.61 15.04
CA ARG A 113 18.30 8.93 15.26
C ARG A 113 17.43 7.69 15.43
N LEU A 114 17.66 6.62 14.65
CA LEU A 114 16.98 5.33 14.83
C LEU A 114 17.17 4.77 16.25
N GLN A 115 18.42 4.83 16.79
CA GLN A 115 18.72 4.37 18.14
C GLN A 115 18.08 5.23 19.24
N GLU A 116 17.90 6.52 18.98
CA GLU A 116 17.26 7.46 19.90
C GLU A 116 15.73 7.30 19.90
N LEU A 117 15.12 7.31 18.72
CA LEU A 117 13.65 7.24 18.55
C LEU A 117 13.08 5.88 18.95
N ASP A 118 13.75 4.77 18.63
CA ASP A 118 13.29 3.41 18.95
C ASP A 118 13.18 3.13 20.48
N LYS A 119 13.81 3.96 21.31
CA LYS A 119 13.69 3.85 22.79
C LYS A 119 12.44 4.53 23.34
N ASP A 120 11.78 5.37 22.55
CA ASP A 120 10.62 6.12 22.98
C ASP A 120 9.35 5.53 22.34
N SER A 121 8.50 4.96 23.19
CA SER A 121 7.26 4.30 22.75
C SER A 121 6.30 5.18 21.95
N ARG A 122 6.47 6.50 21.98
CA ARG A 122 5.70 7.42 21.12
C ARG A 122 5.97 7.20 19.63
N TYR A 123 7.13 6.61 19.29
CA TYR A 123 7.55 6.32 17.92
C TYR A 123 7.35 4.86 17.51
N ASP A 124 6.73 4.01 18.34
CA ASP A 124 6.48 2.61 18.00
C ASP A 124 5.66 2.46 16.70
N GLY A 125 4.72 3.36 16.45
CA GLY A 125 3.93 3.42 15.20
C GLY A 125 4.56 4.21 14.06
N SER A 126 5.75 4.78 14.24
CA SER A 126 6.37 5.69 13.26
C SER A 126 7.07 4.95 12.13
N PHE A 127 7.12 5.63 10.99
CA PHE A 127 7.94 5.23 9.84
C PHE A 127 9.38 5.70 10.02
N TRP A 128 10.32 5.01 9.38
CA TRP A 128 11.75 5.33 9.46
C TRP A 128 12.11 6.72 8.91
N GLU A 129 11.28 7.24 8.02
CA GLU A 129 11.39 8.59 7.45
C GLU A 129 11.39 9.68 8.50
N GLU A 130 10.88 9.40 9.70
CA GLU A 130 10.96 10.30 10.86
C GLU A 130 12.41 10.69 11.18
N THR A 131 13.35 9.80 10.87
CA THR A 131 14.79 10.07 11.06
C THR A 131 15.39 11.05 10.05
N LEU A 132 14.70 11.32 8.95
CA LEU A 132 15.17 12.21 7.89
C LEU A 132 14.86 13.67 8.16
N TYR A 133 13.87 13.98 8.98
CA TYR A 133 13.44 15.35 9.24
C TYR A 133 14.49 16.14 10.04
N ASP A 134 14.75 17.36 9.59
CA ASP A 134 15.59 18.33 10.26
C ASP A 134 14.93 19.72 10.15
N HIS A 135 14.25 20.13 11.22
CA HIS A 135 13.44 21.35 11.28
C HIS A 135 12.34 21.37 10.20
N ASP A 136 12.55 22.17 9.16
CA ASP A 136 11.56 22.44 8.09
C ASP A 136 11.84 21.67 6.79
N LYS A 137 12.81 20.75 6.80
CA LYS A 137 13.17 19.93 5.64
C LYS A 137 13.75 18.58 6.02
N MET A 138 13.90 17.70 5.03
CA MET A 138 14.69 16.48 5.17
C MET A 138 16.19 16.73 4.93
N ILE A 139 17.03 15.88 5.53
CA ILE A 139 18.49 15.89 5.34
C ILE A 139 18.95 15.35 3.98
N VAL A 140 18.02 14.85 3.17
CA VAL A 140 18.26 14.24 1.86
C VAL A 140 17.58 15.06 0.77
N MET A 141 18.06 14.92 -0.47
CA MET A 141 17.47 15.57 -1.65
C MET A 141 16.27 14.79 -2.18
N ALA A 142 15.41 15.44 -2.94
CA ALA A 142 14.34 14.77 -3.65
C ALA A 142 14.87 14.04 -4.89
N ARG A 143 14.37 12.82 -5.14
CA ARG A 143 14.38 12.18 -6.46
C ARG A 143 12.94 12.03 -6.91
N GLU A 144 12.51 12.92 -7.80
CA GLU A 144 11.15 12.89 -8.34
C GLU A 144 11.04 11.86 -9.46
N VAL A 145 9.96 11.07 -9.41
CA VAL A 145 9.59 10.10 -10.45
C VAL A 145 8.15 10.31 -10.87
N LEU A 146 7.83 9.91 -12.09
CA LEU A 146 6.43 9.90 -12.54
C LEU A 146 5.68 8.79 -11.81
N SER A 147 4.50 9.11 -11.34
CA SER A 147 3.61 8.15 -10.68
C SER A 147 3.25 6.96 -11.57
N SER A 148 3.21 7.16 -12.88
CA SER A 148 3.00 6.09 -13.86
C SER A 148 4.11 5.04 -13.90
N ASN A 149 5.30 5.35 -13.40
CA ASN A 149 6.47 4.47 -13.44
C ASN A 149 6.70 3.71 -12.12
N ILE A 150 5.83 3.93 -11.13
CA ILE A 150 5.95 3.34 -9.80
C ILE A 150 4.60 2.73 -9.41
N VAL A 151 4.61 1.51 -8.90
CA VAL A 151 3.41 0.84 -8.39
C VAL A 151 3.72 0.27 -7.01
N GLU A 152 2.91 0.62 -6.04
CA GLU A 152 2.88 -0.03 -4.72
C GLU A 152 1.96 -1.25 -4.80
N ILE A 153 2.51 -2.43 -4.55
CA ILE A 153 1.83 -3.71 -4.68
C ILE A 153 1.34 -4.15 -3.30
N ASN A 154 0.07 -3.91 -3.01
CA ASN A 154 -0.55 -4.25 -1.74
C ASN A 154 -1.33 -5.58 -1.78
N THR A 155 -1.62 -6.11 -2.97
CA THR A 155 -2.37 -7.36 -3.16
C THR A 155 -1.79 -8.20 -4.27
N PHE A 156 -2.12 -9.50 -4.20
CA PHE A 156 -1.76 -10.44 -5.27
C PHE A 156 -2.43 -10.08 -6.61
N GLU A 157 -3.63 -9.52 -6.56
CA GLU A 157 -4.37 -9.07 -7.73
C GLU A 157 -3.65 -7.94 -8.45
N GLN A 158 -3.09 -6.97 -7.70
CA GLN A 158 -2.26 -5.90 -8.28
C GLN A 158 -0.98 -6.44 -8.89
N LEU A 159 -0.31 -7.40 -8.22
CA LEU A 159 0.88 -8.06 -8.78
C LEU A 159 0.57 -8.76 -10.09
N ARG A 160 -0.57 -9.46 -10.16
CA ARG A 160 -1.03 -10.14 -11.37
C ARG A 160 -1.36 -9.17 -12.51
N GLU A 161 -1.91 -7.99 -12.21
CA GLU A 161 -2.18 -6.96 -13.23
C GLU A 161 -0.86 -6.46 -13.86
N LEU A 162 0.18 -6.30 -13.07
CA LEU A 162 1.52 -5.91 -13.57
C LEU A 162 2.14 -6.98 -14.46
N ASP A 163 1.91 -8.25 -14.16
CA ASP A 163 2.42 -9.39 -14.92
C ASP A 163 1.29 -10.33 -15.37
N SER A 164 0.35 -9.76 -16.11
CA SER A 164 -0.84 -10.48 -16.62
C SER A 164 -0.51 -11.67 -17.52
N ASN A 165 0.69 -11.73 -18.09
CA ASN A 165 1.16 -12.82 -18.93
C ASN A 165 1.85 -13.95 -18.15
N SER A 166 2.05 -13.79 -16.85
CA SER A 166 2.67 -14.83 -16.02
C SER A 166 1.74 -16.01 -15.78
N ASN A 167 2.19 -17.20 -16.15
CA ASN A 167 1.50 -18.45 -15.84
C ASN A 167 1.60 -18.83 -14.34
N HIS A 168 2.39 -18.13 -13.55
CA HIS A 168 2.61 -18.40 -12.13
C HIS A 168 1.72 -17.53 -11.22
N LEU A 169 1.17 -16.45 -11.75
CA LEU A 169 0.31 -15.51 -11.02
C LEU A 169 -1.17 -15.79 -11.30
N GLN A 170 -1.70 -16.88 -10.73
CA GLN A 170 -3.13 -17.18 -10.77
C GLN A 170 -3.81 -16.71 -9.49
N SER A 171 -5.02 -16.16 -9.60
CA SER A 171 -5.84 -15.70 -8.49
C SER A 171 -7.23 -16.31 -8.58
N ASP A 172 -7.60 -17.12 -7.59
CA ASP A 172 -8.96 -17.68 -7.48
C ASP A 172 -10.00 -16.56 -7.38
N VAL A 173 -9.63 -15.44 -6.78
CA VAL A 173 -10.51 -14.27 -6.61
C VAL A 173 -10.85 -13.63 -7.95
N LEU A 174 -9.84 -13.46 -8.82
CA LEU A 174 -10.06 -12.92 -10.17
C LEU A 174 -10.83 -13.91 -11.05
N GLN A 175 -10.59 -15.21 -10.89
CA GLN A 175 -11.39 -16.22 -11.59
C GLN A 175 -12.85 -16.16 -11.16
N ILE A 176 -13.14 -16.06 -9.86
CA ILE A 176 -14.50 -15.89 -9.34
C ILE A 176 -15.15 -14.61 -9.90
N ALA A 177 -14.40 -13.50 -9.96
CA ALA A 177 -14.92 -12.26 -10.52
C ALA A 177 -15.21 -12.38 -12.03
N ALA A 178 -14.32 -13.03 -12.77
CA ALA A 178 -14.50 -13.30 -14.20
C ALA A 178 -15.72 -14.19 -14.48
N ASP A 179 -15.85 -15.29 -13.74
CA ASP A 179 -17.00 -16.20 -13.85
C ASP A 179 -18.32 -15.47 -13.54
N ALA A 180 -18.33 -14.65 -12.48
CA ALA A 180 -19.50 -13.89 -12.06
C ALA A 180 -19.94 -12.84 -13.08
N LEU A 181 -18.98 -12.21 -13.77
CA LEU A 181 -19.23 -11.18 -14.77
C LEU A 181 -19.26 -11.74 -16.22
N HIS A 182 -19.14 -13.07 -16.38
CA HIS A 182 -19.13 -13.75 -17.68
C HIS A 182 -18.03 -13.22 -18.62
N THR A 183 -16.81 -13.07 -18.10
CA THR A 183 -15.66 -12.55 -18.81
C THR A 183 -14.41 -13.41 -18.54
N GLU A 184 -13.28 -13.04 -19.15
CA GLU A 184 -11.99 -13.67 -18.86
C GLU A 184 -11.22 -12.87 -17.80
N PRO A 185 -10.40 -13.49 -16.94
CA PRO A 185 -9.64 -12.79 -15.89
C PRO A 185 -8.76 -11.66 -16.42
N GLU A 186 -8.27 -11.75 -17.66
CA GLU A 186 -7.45 -10.75 -18.34
C GLU A 186 -8.22 -9.46 -18.69
N GLN A 187 -9.55 -9.51 -18.67
CA GLN A 187 -10.43 -8.34 -18.89
C GLN A 187 -10.68 -7.56 -17.59
N ILE A 188 -10.22 -8.06 -16.46
CA ILE A 188 -10.28 -7.38 -15.16
C ILE A 188 -9.01 -6.56 -15.01
N THR A 189 -9.16 -5.24 -15.00
CA THR A 189 -8.04 -4.28 -15.04
C THR A 189 -8.23 -3.15 -14.03
N ASN A 190 -7.24 -2.28 -13.89
CA ASN A 190 -7.27 -1.10 -13.00
C ASN A 190 -7.62 -1.45 -11.56
N ILE A 191 -6.99 -2.53 -11.04
CA ILE A 191 -7.24 -3.04 -9.69
C ILE A 191 -6.66 -2.09 -8.65
N THR A 192 -7.52 -1.55 -7.79
CA THR A 192 -7.13 -0.61 -6.73
C THR A 192 -7.67 -1.06 -5.39
N VAL A 193 -6.79 -1.20 -4.40
CA VAL A 193 -7.20 -1.56 -3.04
C VAL A 193 -8.02 -0.44 -2.41
N LEU A 194 -9.17 -0.79 -1.89
CA LEU A 194 -9.96 0.11 -1.07
C LEU A 194 -9.52 -0.01 0.40
N LYS A 195 -9.82 1.02 1.21
CA LYS A 195 -9.48 1.03 2.62
C LYS A 195 -9.92 -0.27 3.31
N LYS A 196 -9.01 -0.93 4.04
CA LYS A 196 -9.32 -2.13 4.80
C LYS A 196 -10.41 -1.86 5.83
N GLY A 197 -11.54 -2.57 5.73
CA GLY A 197 -12.50 -2.69 6.81
C GLY A 197 -12.01 -3.69 7.86
N MET A 198 -12.61 -3.66 9.06
CA MET A 198 -12.27 -4.60 10.14
C MET A 198 -12.57 -6.07 9.79
N THR A 199 -13.59 -6.31 8.97
CA THR A 199 -14.10 -7.65 8.68
C THR A 199 -13.96 -8.08 7.21
N ASN A 200 -13.60 -7.17 6.32
CA ASN A 200 -13.52 -7.45 4.89
C ASN A 200 -12.34 -6.71 4.25
N ARG A 201 -11.78 -7.33 3.22
CA ARG A 201 -10.91 -6.67 2.24
C ARG A 201 -11.75 -6.35 1.02
N SER A 202 -11.51 -5.21 0.39
CA SER A 202 -12.20 -4.84 -0.84
C SER A 202 -11.24 -4.19 -1.82
N PHE A 203 -11.47 -4.42 -3.09
CA PHE A 203 -10.76 -3.73 -4.16
C PHE A 203 -11.75 -3.28 -5.25
N LEU A 204 -11.41 -2.15 -5.86
CA LEU A 204 -12.04 -1.63 -7.04
C LEU A 204 -11.37 -2.24 -8.26
N PHE A 205 -12.13 -2.56 -9.31
CA PHE A 205 -11.59 -2.99 -10.58
C PHE A 205 -12.49 -2.53 -11.74
N GLU A 206 -11.96 -2.56 -12.94
CA GLU A 206 -12.70 -2.23 -14.17
C GLU A 206 -12.88 -3.50 -15.02
N CYS A 207 -14.08 -3.66 -15.55
CA CYS A 207 -14.43 -4.70 -16.50
C CYS A 207 -15.49 -4.19 -17.48
N GLY A 208 -15.29 -4.40 -18.76
CA GLY A 208 -16.23 -3.97 -19.81
C GLY A 208 -16.52 -2.45 -19.84
N GLY A 209 -15.63 -1.63 -19.33
CA GLY A 209 -15.78 -0.17 -19.21
C GLY A 209 -16.56 0.30 -17.98
N PHE A 210 -16.93 -0.62 -17.08
CA PHE A 210 -17.61 -0.32 -15.83
C PHE A 210 -16.70 -0.58 -14.63
N LYS A 211 -16.94 0.17 -13.55
CA LYS A 211 -16.25 -0.01 -12.27
C LYS A 211 -17.05 -0.90 -11.34
N HIS A 212 -16.35 -1.82 -10.68
CA HIS A 212 -16.93 -2.81 -9.77
C HIS A 212 -16.13 -2.82 -8.45
N ILE A 213 -16.78 -3.22 -7.37
CA ILE A 213 -16.13 -3.48 -6.09
C ILE A 213 -16.24 -4.97 -5.79
N MET A 214 -15.09 -5.64 -5.62
CA MET A 214 -15.01 -6.98 -5.05
C MET A 214 -14.81 -6.90 -3.56
N ARG A 215 -15.63 -7.59 -2.78
CA ARG A 215 -15.48 -7.79 -1.34
C ARG A 215 -15.06 -9.22 -1.04
N ILE A 216 -13.98 -9.36 -0.30
CA ILE A 216 -13.43 -10.62 0.20
C ILE A 216 -13.55 -10.62 1.72
N PRO A 217 -14.20 -11.59 2.37
CA PRO A 217 -14.21 -11.72 3.81
C PRO A 217 -12.80 -11.83 4.39
N GLY A 218 -12.58 -11.20 5.53
CA GLY A 218 -11.34 -11.34 6.28
C GLY A 218 -11.25 -12.71 6.98
N GLU A 219 -10.05 -13.18 7.23
CA GLU A 219 -9.81 -14.44 7.93
C GLU A 219 -10.48 -14.42 9.32
N GLY A 220 -11.15 -15.52 9.68
CA GLY A 220 -11.83 -15.70 10.97
C GLY A 220 -13.16 -14.92 11.11
N THR A 221 -13.63 -14.21 10.09
CA THR A 221 -14.88 -13.44 10.17
C THR A 221 -16.12 -14.31 10.04
N ASP A 222 -16.00 -15.57 9.61
CA ASP A 222 -17.09 -16.53 9.51
C ASP A 222 -17.74 -16.87 10.86
N GLN A 223 -16.97 -16.68 11.94
CA GLN A 223 -17.51 -16.82 13.32
C GLN A 223 -18.33 -15.61 13.78
N LEU A 224 -18.16 -14.46 13.11
CA LEU A 224 -18.80 -13.19 13.48
C LEU A 224 -20.00 -12.86 12.59
N ILE A 225 -19.97 -13.31 11.34
CA ILE A 225 -20.98 -12.95 10.32
C ILE A 225 -21.53 -14.23 9.67
N ASN A 226 -22.85 -14.43 9.80
CA ASN A 226 -23.55 -15.47 9.07
C ASN A 226 -23.74 -15.08 7.61
N ARG A 227 -22.91 -15.60 6.71
CA ARG A 227 -22.88 -15.24 5.29
C ARG A 227 -24.15 -15.63 4.55
N ARG A 228 -24.83 -16.69 4.98
CA ARG A 228 -26.11 -17.12 4.40
C ARG A 228 -27.23 -16.14 4.75
N GLU A 229 -27.30 -15.71 6.01
CA GLU A 229 -28.28 -14.69 6.42
C GLU A 229 -27.98 -13.34 5.75
N GLU A 230 -26.70 -12.96 5.67
CA GLU A 230 -26.29 -11.76 4.94
C GLU A 230 -26.77 -11.79 3.49
N ALA A 231 -26.53 -12.88 2.76
CA ALA A 231 -26.99 -13.04 1.38
C ALA A 231 -28.51 -12.99 1.25
N GLN A 232 -29.26 -13.59 2.19
CA GLN A 232 -30.72 -13.51 2.22
C GLN A 232 -31.21 -12.07 2.41
N VAL A 233 -30.61 -11.32 3.30
CA VAL A 233 -30.96 -9.90 3.52
C VAL A 233 -30.75 -9.12 2.23
N TYR A 234 -29.60 -9.26 1.58
CA TYR A 234 -29.32 -8.59 0.31
C TYR A 234 -30.34 -8.97 -0.77
N HIS A 235 -30.72 -10.24 -0.87
CA HIS A 235 -31.72 -10.69 -1.83
C HIS A 235 -33.09 -10.02 -1.61
N VAL A 236 -33.48 -9.75 -0.36
CA VAL A 236 -34.74 -9.09 -0.03
C VAL A 236 -34.73 -7.59 -0.32
N ILE A 237 -33.58 -6.95 -0.20
CA ILE A 237 -33.48 -5.47 -0.28
C ILE A 237 -32.96 -4.95 -1.62
N GLN A 238 -32.39 -5.80 -2.48
CA GLN A 238 -31.74 -5.38 -3.74
C GLN A 238 -32.70 -4.59 -4.66
N ASP A 239 -33.97 -4.99 -4.78
CA ASP A 239 -34.97 -4.31 -5.62
C ASP A 239 -35.59 -3.07 -4.96
N LYS A 240 -35.18 -2.74 -3.73
CA LYS A 240 -35.73 -1.63 -2.96
C LYS A 240 -34.84 -0.39 -2.96
N HIS A 241 -33.72 -0.42 -3.69
CA HIS A 241 -32.71 0.65 -3.71
C HIS A 241 -32.17 1.03 -2.32
N LEU A 242 -32.06 0.04 -1.43
CA LEU A 242 -31.54 0.19 -0.06
C LEU A 242 -30.10 -0.31 0.09
N CYS A 243 -29.51 -0.84 -0.98
CA CYS A 243 -28.12 -1.29 -1.03
C CYS A 243 -27.53 -1.03 -2.40
N ASP A 244 -26.23 -1.27 -2.55
CA ASP A 244 -25.53 -1.23 -3.84
C ASP A 244 -26.13 -2.23 -4.83
N ASP A 245 -25.98 -1.97 -6.11
CA ASP A 245 -26.35 -2.92 -7.18
C ASP A 245 -25.45 -4.15 -7.08
N ILE A 246 -26.02 -5.28 -6.63
CA ILE A 246 -25.29 -6.53 -6.44
C ILE A 246 -25.30 -7.31 -7.74
N GLU A 247 -24.11 -7.64 -8.23
CA GLU A 247 -23.91 -8.47 -9.42
C GLU A 247 -23.61 -9.93 -9.06
N TYR A 248 -22.97 -10.12 -7.90
CA TYR A 248 -22.65 -11.45 -7.39
C TYR A 248 -22.61 -11.44 -5.86
N ILE A 249 -23.15 -12.48 -5.25
CA ILE A 249 -22.98 -12.79 -3.83
C ILE A 249 -22.97 -14.29 -3.62
N ASN A 250 -21.96 -14.81 -2.92
CA ASN A 250 -21.87 -16.21 -2.59
C ASN A 250 -22.14 -16.42 -1.09
N PRO A 251 -23.24 -17.12 -0.72
CA PRO A 251 -23.60 -17.35 0.68
C PRO A 251 -22.65 -18.31 1.41
N GLU A 252 -21.84 -19.11 0.71
CA GLU A 252 -20.96 -20.09 1.33
C GLU A 252 -19.62 -19.46 1.76
N ASN A 253 -19.06 -18.57 0.94
CA ASN A 253 -17.78 -17.93 1.21
C ASN A 253 -17.86 -16.41 1.45
N GLY A 254 -19.03 -15.80 1.27
CA GLY A 254 -19.27 -14.38 1.50
C GLY A 254 -18.63 -13.42 0.49
N TYR A 255 -18.14 -13.94 -0.64
CA TYR A 255 -17.64 -13.07 -1.71
C TYR A 255 -18.80 -12.31 -2.34
N LYS A 256 -18.59 -11.02 -2.61
CA LYS A 256 -19.62 -10.15 -3.18
C LYS A 256 -19.02 -9.20 -4.20
N ILE A 257 -19.71 -9.03 -5.35
CA ILE A 257 -19.39 -8.02 -6.36
C ILE A 257 -20.56 -7.06 -6.46
N THR A 258 -20.27 -5.79 -6.43
CA THR A 258 -21.25 -4.71 -6.62
C THR A 258 -20.74 -3.71 -7.66
N LYS A 259 -21.67 -3.03 -8.33
CA LYS A 259 -21.32 -1.88 -9.16
C LYS A 259 -20.79 -0.74 -8.31
N PHE A 260 -19.81 -0.03 -8.84
CA PHE A 260 -19.30 1.16 -8.19
C PHE A 260 -20.28 2.33 -8.35
N LEU A 261 -20.61 2.97 -7.25
CA LEU A 261 -21.47 4.17 -7.25
C LEU A 261 -20.64 5.40 -7.58
N ASN A 262 -20.76 5.89 -8.81
CA ASN A 262 -20.13 7.14 -9.21
C ASN A 262 -20.71 8.31 -8.43
N HIS A 263 -19.87 9.29 -8.10
CA HIS A 263 -20.26 10.52 -7.39
C HIS A 263 -20.78 10.31 -5.96
N ALA A 264 -20.60 9.13 -5.36
CA ALA A 264 -20.88 8.91 -3.96
C ALA A 264 -19.90 9.70 -3.09
N ARG A 265 -20.38 10.26 -1.98
CA ARG A 265 -19.57 10.89 -0.96
C ARG A 265 -19.93 10.35 0.43
N VAL A 266 -19.02 10.49 1.36
CA VAL A 266 -19.31 10.14 2.75
C VAL A 266 -20.36 11.11 3.30
N CYS A 267 -21.42 10.57 3.92
CA CYS A 267 -22.40 11.35 4.64
C CYS A 267 -21.74 12.06 5.84
N ASN A 268 -21.99 13.34 6.00
CA ASN A 268 -21.60 14.08 7.19
C ASN A 268 -22.77 14.10 8.19
N PRO A 269 -22.73 13.32 9.28
CA PRO A 269 -23.84 13.22 10.23
C PRO A 269 -24.11 14.52 11.01
N ASN A 270 -23.21 15.51 10.90
CA ASN A 270 -23.38 16.82 11.51
C ASN A 270 -23.96 17.87 10.55
N ASP A 271 -24.19 17.52 9.29
CA ASP A 271 -24.82 18.41 8.31
C ASP A 271 -26.30 18.03 8.15
N GLN A 272 -27.20 18.95 8.51
CA GLN A 272 -28.64 18.71 8.41
C GLN A 272 -29.15 18.46 7.00
N ASN A 273 -28.39 18.81 5.96
CA ASN A 273 -28.74 18.53 4.58
C ASN A 273 -28.29 17.12 4.13
N ASP A 274 -27.47 16.44 4.92
CA ASP A 274 -27.02 15.08 4.67
C ASP A 274 -27.87 14.02 5.40
N VAL A 275 -28.64 14.42 6.41
CA VAL A 275 -29.51 13.59 7.24
C VAL A 275 -30.96 14.01 7.00
#